data_70313465ec0311019ab898c1685b21c6
#
_entry.id   70313465ec0311019ab898c1685b21c6
#
_cell.length_a   1.000
_cell.length_b   1.000
_cell.length_c   1.000
_cell.angle_alpha   90.00
_cell.angle_beta   90.00
_cell.angle_gamma   90.00
#
_symmetry.space_group_name_H-M   'P 1'
#
loop_
_entity.id
_entity.type
_entity.pdbx_description
1 polymer ?
#
loop_
_entity_poly.entity_id
_entity_poly.type
_entity_poly.pdbx_seq_one_letter_code
_entity_poly.pdbx_strand_id
1 'polypeptide(L)'
;MGLKLIAFDLDGTLAPSKGPISCEMAKALKSLLDITQVCIISGGTEQQIMSQVVSKLPAGANLRNLHLMPTSGARYLKRHFGRWRTVYSEDFTPAQAERIISVLHVSAALLGVWPDNPYGEVIDNRGSQITFSALGQDAPLEEKEAWDPDKSRRDQLRRTVASMLPEFDVRSGGSTSIDITRLGIDKSYGIYELCKRTHISPDSILFVGDRLEPGGNDFPVIGTGVDFQHVFSPEETLVLIRNLL
;
A
#
# COMPACT_ATOMS: atom_id res chain seq x y z
N MET A 1 -9.81 -26.37 -7.11
CA MET A 1 -10.13 -25.95 -5.72
C MET A 1 -10.85 -24.62 -5.76
N GLY A 2 -11.82 -24.34 -4.89
CA GLY A 2 -12.56 -23.08 -4.94
C GLY A 2 -11.74 -21.93 -4.35
N LEU A 3 -12.01 -20.71 -4.80
CA LEU A 3 -11.44 -19.46 -4.30
C LEU A 3 -11.76 -19.29 -2.80
N LYS A 4 -10.72 -19.09 -1.98
CA LYS A 4 -10.83 -18.99 -0.52
C LYS A 4 -10.54 -17.60 0.04
N LEU A 5 -9.80 -16.79 -0.73
CA LEU A 5 -9.41 -15.44 -0.35
C LEU A 5 -9.27 -14.56 -1.57
N ILE A 6 -9.72 -13.31 -1.46
CA ILE A 6 -9.47 -12.29 -2.49
C ILE A 6 -8.67 -11.16 -1.85
N ALA A 7 -7.51 -10.88 -2.42
CA ALA A 7 -6.65 -9.77 -2.02
C ALA A 7 -6.84 -8.61 -2.99
N PHE A 8 -7.04 -7.41 -2.47
CA PHE A 8 -7.22 -6.20 -3.26
C PHE A 8 -6.14 -5.18 -2.92
N ASP A 9 -5.62 -4.51 -3.94
CA ASP A 9 -5.06 -3.18 -3.74
C ASP A 9 -6.16 -2.19 -3.35
N LEU A 10 -5.79 -0.99 -2.92
CA LEU A 10 -6.73 0.02 -2.44
C LEU A 10 -6.92 1.16 -3.45
N ASP A 11 -5.86 1.96 -3.66
CA ASP A 11 -5.92 3.19 -4.45
C ASP A 11 -5.96 2.88 -5.95
N GLY A 12 -7.03 3.28 -6.66
CA GLY A 12 -7.24 2.91 -8.06
C GLY A 12 -7.96 1.56 -8.25
N THR A 13 -8.03 0.75 -7.21
CA THR A 13 -8.63 -0.59 -7.23
C THR A 13 -9.96 -0.64 -6.48
N LEU A 14 -9.98 -0.41 -5.17
CA LEU A 14 -11.21 -0.37 -4.35
C LEU A 14 -11.79 1.04 -4.23
N ALA A 15 -10.93 2.05 -4.27
CA ALA A 15 -11.28 3.45 -4.08
C ALA A 15 -10.49 4.35 -5.03
N PRO A 16 -10.97 5.56 -5.35
CA PRO A 16 -10.14 6.60 -5.96
C PRO A 16 -8.93 6.89 -5.07
N SER A 17 -7.80 7.27 -5.69
CA SER A 17 -6.57 7.55 -4.95
C SER A 17 -6.82 8.49 -3.78
N LYS A 18 -6.42 8.04 -2.58
CA LYS A 18 -6.62 8.70 -1.28
C LYS A 18 -8.09 9.02 -0.93
N GLY A 19 -9.05 8.57 -1.73
CA GLY A 19 -10.48 8.72 -1.47
C GLY A 19 -11.09 7.53 -0.73
N PRO A 20 -12.28 7.66 -0.14
CA PRO A 20 -13.00 6.54 0.47
C PRO A 20 -13.62 5.64 -0.60
N ILE A 21 -13.90 4.39 -0.23
CA ILE A 21 -14.74 3.50 -1.06
C ILE A 21 -16.16 4.06 -1.18
N SER A 22 -16.82 3.79 -2.33
CA SER A 22 -18.23 4.14 -2.55
C SER A 22 -19.16 3.31 -1.65
N CYS A 23 -20.40 3.79 -1.49
CA CYS A 23 -21.43 3.04 -0.77
C CYS A 23 -21.73 1.67 -1.42
N GLU A 24 -21.68 1.61 -2.75
CA GLU A 24 -21.88 0.38 -3.52
C GLU A 24 -20.73 -0.60 -3.28
N MET A 25 -19.49 -0.13 -3.31
CA MET A 25 -18.28 -0.91 -3.01
C MET A 25 -18.36 -1.46 -1.57
N ALA A 26 -18.74 -0.62 -0.61
CA ALA A 26 -18.87 -1.03 0.79
C ALA A 26 -19.90 -2.15 0.99
N LYS A 27 -21.04 -2.09 0.28
CA LYS A 27 -22.06 -3.15 0.28
C LYS A 27 -21.54 -4.43 -0.36
N ALA A 28 -20.86 -4.32 -1.51
CA ALA A 28 -20.30 -5.47 -2.21
C ALA A 28 -19.21 -6.16 -1.36
N LEU A 29 -18.30 -5.40 -0.75
CA LEU A 29 -17.31 -5.94 0.18
C LEU A 29 -17.94 -6.62 1.40
N LYS A 30 -19.03 -6.04 1.95
CA LYS A 30 -19.75 -6.70 3.04
C LYS A 30 -20.27 -8.06 2.60
N SER A 31 -20.94 -8.16 1.46
CA SER A 31 -21.45 -9.44 0.93
C SER A 31 -20.31 -10.42 0.67
N LEU A 32 -19.18 -9.95 0.13
CA LEU A 32 -18.01 -10.78 -0.12
C LEU A 32 -17.43 -11.34 1.19
N LEU A 33 -17.37 -10.53 2.24
CA LEU A 33 -16.88 -10.93 3.58
C LEU A 33 -17.79 -11.98 4.25
N ASP A 34 -19.05 -12.12 3.82
CA ASP A 34 -19.97 -13.13 4.34
C ASP A 34 -19.67 -14.52 3.73
N ILE A 35 -19.03 -14.59 2.56
CA ILE A 35 -18.80 -15.85 1.81
C ILE A 35 -17.32 -16.25 1.69
N THR A 36 -16.38 -15.30 1.76
CA THR A 36 -14.94 -15.58 1.61
C THR A 36 -14.07 -14.65 2.47
N GLN A 37 -12.78 -14.94 2.55
CA GLN A 37 -11.83 -14.03 3.19
C GLN A 37 -11.43 -12.93 2.21
N VAL A 38 -11.23 -11.72 2.73
CA VAL A 38 -10.79 -10.54 1.96
C VAL A 38 -9.53 -9.98 2.60
N CYS A 39 -8.52 -9.69 1.79
CA CYS A 39 -7.33 -8.96 2.20
C CYS A 39 -7.28 -7.61 1.48
N ILE A 40 -6.95 -6.55 2.21
CA ILE A 40 -6.60 -5.26 1.62
C ILE A 40 -5.12 -5.05 1.85
N ILE A 41 -4.34 -5.02 0.76
CA ILE A 41 -2.90 -4.80 0.78
C ILE A 41 -2.56 -3.54 0.00
N SER A 42 -2.04 -2.52 0.68
CA SER A 42 -1.84 -1.19 0.13
C SER A 42 -0.50 -0.59 0.57
N GLY A 43 0.08 0.25 -0.26
CA GLY A 43 1.21 1.11 0.13
C GLY A 43 0.85 2.17 1.19
N GLY A 44 -0.44 2.41 1.41
CA GLY A 44 -0.95 3.34 2.41
C GLY A 44 -0.77 2.87 3.85
N THR A 45 -1.04 3.78 4.80
CA THR A 45 -0.95 3.51 6.24
C THR A 45 -2.15 2.71 6.75
N GLU A 46 -2.03 2.14 7.95
CA GLU A 46 -3.16 1.55 8.68
C GLU A 46 -4.32 2.54 8.81
N GLN A 47 -4.02 3.79 9.16
CA GLN A 47 -5.03 4.83 9.33
C GLN A 47 -5.78 5.12 8.02
N GLN A 48 -5.09 5.10 6.89
CA GLN A 48 -5.72 5.25 5.57
C GLN A 48 -6.69 4.10 5.29
N ILE A 49 -6.27 2.84 5.44
CA ILE A 49 -7.17 1.69 5.23
C ILE A 49 -8.38 1.76 6.18
N MET A 50 -8.15 2.12 7.44
CA MET A 50 -9.23 2.27 8.43
C MET A 50 -10.23 3.35 8.02
N SER A 51 -9.78 4.52 7.57
CA SER A 51 -10.64 5.64 7.20
C SER A 51 -11.30 5.47 5.83
N GLN A 52 -10.57 4.94 4.85
CA GLN A 52 -11.06 4.81 3.48
C GLN A 52 -11.98 3.61 3.29
N VAL A 53 -11.76 2.51 4.04
CA VAL A 53 -12.51 1.26 3.86
C VAL A 53 -13.24 0.86 5.12
N VAL A 54 -12.54 0.55 6.21
CA VAL A 54 -13.16 -0.12 7.38
C VAL A 54 -14.28 0.70 7.98
N SER A 55 -14.10 2.03 8.11
CA SER A 55 -15.12 2.95 8.64
C SER A 55 -16.34 3.13 7.72
N LYS A 56 -16.22 2.71 6.45
CA LYS A 56 -17.30 2.81 5.45
C LYS A 56 -18.10 1.52 5.29
N LEU A 57 -17.58 0.41 5.83
CA LEU A 57 -18.30 -0.86 5.76
C LEU A 57 -19.62 -0.77 6.55
N PRO A 58 -20.73 -1.33 6.01
CA PRO A 58 -22.00 -1.36 6.71
C PRO A 58 -21.93 -2.11 8.04
N ALA A 59 -22.79 -1.74 8.98
CA ALA A 59 -22.93 -2.46 10.24
C ALA A 59 -23.21 -3.96 9.97
N GLY A 60 -22.61 -4.82 10.79
CA GLY A 60 -22.72 -6.27 10.66
C GLY A 60 -21.81 -6.89 9.60
N ALA A 61 -20.88 -6.15 8.99
CA ALA A 61 -19.86 -6.74 8.13
C ALA A 61 -18.99 -7.74 8.92
N ASN A 62 -18.72 -8.90 8.32
CA ASN A 62 -17.94 -9.98 8.96
C ASN A 62 -16.44 -9.66 8.95
N LEU A 63 -16.03 -8.73 9.80
CA LEU A 63 -14.63 -8.27 9.89
C LEU A 63 -13.67 -9.36 10.41
N ARG A 64 -14.14 -10.54 10.79
CA ARG A 64 -13.26 -11.70 11.09
C ARG A 64 -12.60 -12.24 9.81
N ASN A 65 -13.28 -12.08 8.67
CA ASN A 65 -12.79 -12.49 7.36
C ASN A 65 -11.95 -11.39 6.68
N LEU A 66 -11.80 -10.21 7.30
CA LEU A 66 -11.01 -9.10 6.75
C LEU A 66 -9.57 -9.12 7.30
N HIS A 67 -8.61 -9.03 6.38
CA HIS A 67 -7.18 -8.91 6.62
C HIS A 67 -6.73 -7.54 6.13
N LEU A 68 -5.92 -6.83 6.91
CA LEU A 68 -5.38 -5.53 6.52
C LEU A 68 -3.86 -5.61 6.48
N MET A 69 -3.28 -5.24 5.36
CA MET A 69 -1.83 -5.26 5.12
C MET A 69 -1.36 -3.90 4.60
N PRO A 70 -1.25 -2.89 5.48
CA PRO A 70 -0.69 -1.60 5.14
C PRO A 70 0.81 -1.68 4.81
N THR A 71 1.35 -0.58 4.27
CA THR A 71 2.77 -0.42 3.92
C THR A 71 3.28 -1.60 3.08
N SER A 72 2.52 -1.93 2.02
CA SER A 72 2.80 -3.01 1.06
C SER A 72 2.98 -4.39 1.70
N GLY A 73 2.28 -4.65 2.82
CA GLY A 73 2.37 -5.90 3.55
C GLY A 73 3.50 -5.96 4.59
N ALA A 74 4.23 -4.86 4.83
CA ALA A 74 5.21 -4.78 5.92
C ALA A 74 4.56 -4.86 7.30
N ARG A 75 3.26 -4.64 7.38
CA ARG A 75 2.46 -4.82 8.59
C ARG A 75 1.20 -5.61 8.27
N TYR A 76 0.76 -6.44 9.20
CA TYR A 76 -0.47 -7.21 9.08
C TYR A 76 -1.33 -7.07 10.33
N LEU A 77 -2.59 -6.71 10.10
CA LEU A 77 -3.59 -6.60 11.16
C LEU A 77 -4.77 -7.55 10.91
N LYS A 78 -5.27 -8.11 12.00
CA LYS A 78 -6.46 -8.96 12.03
C LYS A 78 -7.37 -8.55 13.17
N ARG A 79 -8.69 -8.68 12.97
CA ARG A 79 -9.63 -8.42 14.04
C ARG A 79 -9.74 -9.64 14.96
N HIS A 80 -9.48 -9.43 16.26
CA HIS A 80 -9.54 -10.47 17.28
C HIS A 80 -10.30 -9.93 18.52
N PHE A 81 -11.33 -10.63 18.98
CA PHE A 81 -12.18 -10.19 20.09
C PHE A 81 -12.69 -8.75 19.96
N GLY A 82 -13.15 -8.38 18.77
CA GLY A 82 -13.72 -7.05 18.51
C GLY A 82 -12.70 -5.91 18.33
N ARG A 83 -11.39 -6.15 18.45
CA ARG A 83 -10.32 -5.16 18.30
C ARG A 83 -9.36 -5.55 17.19
N TRP A 84 -8.82 -4.56 16.48
CA TRP A 84 -7.70 -4.75 15.56
C TRP A 84 -6.42 -5.01 16.35
N ARG A 85 -5.65 -5.99 15.93
CA ARG A 85 -4.36 -6.33 16.51
C ARG A 85 -3.34 -6.54 15.41
N THR A 86 -2.17 -6.00 15.62
CA THR A 86 -1.01 -6.26 14.77
C THR A 86 -0.57 -7.70 15.00
N VAL A 87 -0.54 -8.47 13.91
CA VAL A 87 -0.05 -9.86 13.90
C VAL A 87 1.46 -9.89 13.74
N TYR A 88 1.98 -9.03 12.84
CA TYR A 88 3.40 -8.72 12.72
C TYR A 88 3.60 -7.31 12.19
N SER A 89 4.82 -6.78 12.36
CA SER A 89 5.27 -5.52 11.80
C SER A 89 6.78 -5.59 11.57
N GLU A 90 7.20 -5.17 10.37
CA GLU A 90 8.60 -5.03 9.95
C GLU A 90 9.11 -3.61 10.24
N ASP A 91 8.78 -3.06 11.39
CA ASP A 91 9.14 -1.69 11.75
C ASP A 91 10.68 -1.53 11.83
N PHE A 92 11.14 -0.35 11.45
CA PHE A 92 12.52 0.06 11.68
C PHE A 92 12.80 0.20 13.17
N THR A 93 14.03 -0.09 13.57
CA THR A 93 14.50 0.33 14.90
C THR A 93 14.64 1.86 14.93
N PRO A 94 14.59 2.50 16.12
CA PRO A 94 14.80 3.94 16.23
C PRO A 94 16.07 4.42 15.52
N ALA A 95 17.19 3.73 15.69
CA ALA A 95 18.46 4.07 15.04
C ALA A 95 18.41 3.94 13.51
N GLN A 96 17.69 2.94 12.97
CA GLN A 96 17.48 2.83 11.53
C GLN A 96 16.61 3.97 11.00
N ALA A 97 15.54 4.31 11.69
CA ALA A 97 14.66 5.42 11.30
C ALA A 97 15.41 6.76 11.30
N GLU A 98 16.16 7.06 12.34
CA GLU A 98 17.00 8.28 12.42
C GLU A 98 18.02 8.35 11.29
N ARG A 99 18.69 7.24 10.98
CA ARG A 99 19.65 7.17 9.88
C ARG A 99 18.99 7.41 8.52
N ILE A 100 17.84 6.78 8.27
CA ILE A 100 17.06 6.97 7.03
C ILE A 100 16.65 8.44 6.89
N ILE A 101 16.08 9.04 7.94
CA ILE A 101 15.64 10.43 7.95
C ILE A 101 16.82 11.39 7.69
N SER A 102 17.98 11.16 8.34
CA SER A 102 19.18 11.96 8.12
C SER A 102 19.67 11.88 6.68
N VAL A 103 19.72 10.69 6.09
CA VAL A 103 20.15 10.51 4.69
C VAL A 103 19.16 11.19 3.73
N LEU A 104 17.86 11.07 3.96
CA LEU A 104 16.85 11.76 3.16
C LEU A 104 17.02 13.27 3.20
N HIS A 105 17.17 13.83 4.40
CA HIS A 105 17.38 15.27 4.58
C HIS A 105 18.63 15.78 3.85
N VAL A 106 19.77 15.13 4.08
CA VAL A 106 21.05 15.53 3.45
C VAL A 106 20.98 15.38 1.94
N SER A 107 20.47 14.26 1.43
CA SER A 107 20.37 14.01 -0.01
C SER A 107 19.44 14.99 -0.71
N ALA A 108 18.26 15.26 -0.12
CA ALA A 108 17.30 16.19 -0.70
C ALA A 108 17.82 17.64 -0.70
N ALA A 109 18.50 18.05 0.38
CA ALA A 109 19.14 19.38 0.46
C ALA A 109 20.26 19.53 -0.58
N LEU A 110 21.16 18.54 -0.71
CA LEU A 110 22.25 18.56 -1.70
C LEU A 110 21.75 18.62 -3.14
N LEU A 111 20.63 17.98 -3.43
CA LEU A 111 20.02 17.96 -4.77
C LEU A 111 19.09 19.15 -5.03
N GLY A 112 18.90 20.04 -4.04
CA GLY A 112 17.99 21.20 -4.17
C GLY A 112 16.52 20.80 -4.32
N VAL A 113 16.13 19.63 -3.78
CA VAL A 113 14.72 19.12 -3.82
C VAL A 113 14.05 19.15 -2.45
N TRP A 114 14.72 19.66 -1.42
CA TRP A 114 14.08 19.93 -0.14
C TRP A 114 13.22 21.20 -0.25
N PRO A 115 11.94 21.16 0.09
CA PRO A 115 11.05 22.30 -0.10
C PRO A 115 11.26 23.38 0.97
N ASP A 116 11.19 24.66 0.56
CA ASP A 116 11.23 25.80 1.49
C ASP A 116 9.90 26.00 2.23
N ASN A 117 8.77 25.75 1.53
CA ASN A 117 7.42 25.91 2.05
C ASN A 117 6.57 24.66 1.73
N PRO A 118 6.71 23.58 2.51
CA PRO A 118 6.01 22.34 2.22
C PRO A 118 4.51 22.40 2.59
N TYR A 119 3.71 21.66 1.88
CA TYR A 119 2.33 21.35 2.24
C TYR A 119 2.29 20.16 3.20
N GLY A 120 2.38 20.44 4.49
CA GLY A 120 2.44 19.42 5.53
C GLY A 120 3.82 18.76 5.67
N GLU A 121 3.84 17.56 6.25
CA GLU A 121 5.07 16.81 6.54
C GLU A 121 5.82 16.42 5.26
N VAL A 122 7.15 16.68 5.24
CA VAL A 122 8.05 16.28 4.15
C VAL A 122 8.48 14.83 4.29
N ILE A 123 8.73 14.38 5.53
CA ILE A 123 9.09 13.01 5.85
C ILE A 123 8.00 12.41 6.76
N ASP A 124 7.39 11.33 6.30
CA ASP A 124 6.35 10.58 7.03
C ASP A 124 6.96 9.22 7.47
N ASN A 125 7.13 9.05 8.78
CA ASN A 125 7.59 7.80 9.37
C ASN A 125 6.40 6.94 9.79
N ARG A 126 6.13 5.89 9.01
CA ARG A 126 5.04 4.93 9.21
C ARG A 126 5.45 3.69 10.01
N GLY A 127 6.63 3.71 10.61
CA GLY A 127 7.22 2.57 11.32
C GLY A 127 7.94 1.60 10.38
N SER A 128 7.23 0.92 9.51
CA SER A 128 7.78 -0.05 8.54
C SER A 128 8.11 0.54 7.17
N GLN A 129 7.77 1.80 6.94
CA GLN A 129 8.08 2.59 5.75
C GLN A 129 8.35 4.03 6.15
N ILE A 130 9.35 4.64 5.52
CA ILE A 130 9.59 6.09 5.63
C ILE A 130 9.45 6.68 4.24
N THR A 131 8.56 7.66 4.12
CA THR A 131 8.24 8.34 2.86
C THR A 131 8.77 9.76 2.88
N PHE A 132 9.54 10.15 1.86
CA PHE A 132 9.86 11.55 1.57
C PHE A 132 8.92 12.07 0.50
N SER A 133 8.39 13.29 0.66
CA SER A 133 7.56 14.00 -0.32
C SER A 133 8.14 15.38 -0.57
N ALA A 134 8.60 15.63 -1.79
CA ALA A 134 9.30 16.87 -2.16
C ALA A 134 8.46 18.15 -2.06
N LEU A 135 7.14 18.05 -2.03
CA LEU A 135 6.23 19.18 -1.81
C LEU A 135 5.49 19.10 -0.47
N GLY A 136 5.77 18.04 0.34
CA GLY A 136 4.97 17.70 1.52
C GLY A 136 3.79 16.77 1.17
N GLN A 137 3.25 16.11 2.22
CA GLN A 137 2.22 15.08 2.05
C GLN A 137 0.89 15.62 1.52
N ASP A 138 0.54 16.86 1.88
CA ASP A 138 -0.76 17.48 1.62
C ASP A 138 -0.78 18.39 0.37
N ALA A 139 0.28 18.36 -0.45
CA ALA A 139 0.35 19.18 -1.66
C ALA A 139 -0.81 18.85 -2.64
N PRO A 140 -1.37 19.86 -3.34
CA PRO A 140 -2.38 19.66 -4.37
C PRO A 140 -1.90 18.73 -5.47
N LEU A 141 -2.82 17.94 -6.06
CA LEU A 141 -2.50 16.95 -7.09
C LEU A 141 -1.83 17.60 -8.31
N GLU A 142 -2.36 18.73 -8.77
CA GLU A 142 -1.84 19.47 -9.90
C GLU A 142 -0.37 19.89 -9.70
N GLU A 143 -0.02 20.37 -8.50
CA GLU A 143 1.35 20.75 -8.17
C GLU A 143 2.27 19.52 -8.09
N LYS A 144 1.77 18.42 -7.53
CA LYS A 144 2.51 17.15 -7.51
C LYS A 144 2.83 16.62 -8.90
N GLU A 145 1.89 16.72 -9.83
CA GLU A 145 2.08 16.28 -11.22
C GLU A 145 3.03 17.21 -11.99
N ALA A 146 2.96 18.52 -11.72
CA ALA A 146 3.82 19.51 -12.36
C ALA A 146 5.26 19.54 -11.84
N TRP A 147 5.53 19.04 -10.64
CA TRP A 147 6.84 19.14 -9.98
C TRP A 147 7.96 18.37 -10.68
N ASP A 148 7.69 17.17 -11.18
CA ASP A 148 8.69 16.27 -11.78
C ASP A 148 8.06 15.43 -12.91
N PRO A 149 7.62 16.08 -14.01
CA PRO A 149 6.87 15.41 -15.07
C PRO A 149 7.70 14.37 -15.82
N ASP A 150 9.02 14.57 -15.94
CA ASP A 150 9.96 13.64 -16.57
C ASP A 150 10.54 12.61 -15.60
N LYS A 151 10.19 12.68 -14.33
CA LYS A 151 10.63 11.79 -13.23
C LYS A 151 12.14 11.86 -12.91
N SER A 152 12.87 12.83 -13.46
CA SER A 152 14.33 12.91 -13.37
C SER A 152 14.81 13.27 -11.95
N ARG A 153 14.18 14.26 -11.30
CA ARG A 153 14.52 14.73 -9.94
C ARG A 153 14.32 13.62 -8.92
N ARG A 154 13.18 12.95 -8.98
CA ARG A 154 12.85 11.87 -8.07
C ARG A 154 13.75 10.66 -8.28
N ASP A 155 14.05 10.29 -9.53
CA ASP A 155 14.95 9.17 -9.81
C ASP A 155 16.40 9.47 -9.37
N GLN A 156 16.86 10.71 -9.52
CA GLN A 156 18.16 11.14 -9.01
C GLN A 156 18.21 11.04 -7.48
N LEU A 157 17.20 11.56 -6.78
CA LEU A 157 17.12 11.44 -5.31
C LEU A 157 17.09 9.98 -4.87
N ARG A 158 16.23 9.17 -5.51
CA ARG A 158 16.13 7.73 -5.23
C ARG A 158 17.48 7.02 -5.35
N ARG A 159 18.23 7.24 -6.45
CA ARG A 159 19.57 6.63 -6.65
C ARG A 159 20.55 7.10 -5.60
N THR A 160 20.56 8.38 -5.26
CA THR A 160 21.46 8.95 -4.24
C THR A 160 21.18 8.32 -2.89
N VAL A 161 19.91 8.28 -2.46
CA VAL A 161 19.53 7.67 -1.19
C VAL A 161 19.82 6.17 -1.17
N ALA A 162 19.52 5.44 -2.25
CA ALA A 162 19.80 4.00 -2.35
C ALA A 162 21.32 3.69 -2.22
N SER A 163 22.18 4.54 -2.77
CA SER A 163 23.64 4.35 -2.64
C SER A 163 24.15 4.53 -1.20
N MET A 164 23.46 5.33 -0.39
CA MET A 164 23.81 5.60 1.02
C MET A 164 23.12 4.63 2.00
N LEU A 165 22.08 3.94 1.55
CA LEU A 165 21.27 3.01 2.33
C LEU A 165 21.15 1.64 1.64
N PRO A 166 22.25 0.95 1.33
CA PRO A 166 22.24 -0.29 0.54
C PRO A 166 21.51 -1.45 1.24
N GLU A 167 21.28 -1.35 2.55
CA GLU A 167 20.53 -2.34 3.35
C GLU A 167 19.01 -2.15 3.31
N PHE A 168 18.52 -1.12 2.62
CA PHE A 168 17.10 -0.83 2.46
C PHE A 168 16.69 -0.78 1.00
N ASP A 169 15.42 -0.99 0.74
CA ASP A 169 14.83 -0.79 -0.57
C ASP A 169 14.34 0.66 -0.71
N VAL A 170 14.75 1.34 -1.78
CA VAL A 170 14.38 2.72 -2.06
C VAL A 170 13.65 2.76 -3.39
N ARG A 171 12.37 3.01 -3.35
CA ARG A 171 11.47 3.02 -4.52
C ARG A 171 10.86 4.39 -4.75
N SER A 172 10.51 4.67 -5.99
CA SER A 172 9.64 5.80 -6.30
C SER A 172 8.23 5.48 -5.83
N GLY A 173 7.65 6.40 -5.06
CA GLY A 173 6.25 6.36 -4.64
C GLY A 173 5.32 7.06 -5.64
N GLY A 174 4.51 8.01 -5.15
CA GLY A 174 3.68 8.88 -6.01
C GLY A 174 4.50 9.82 -6.89
N SER A 175 3.87 10.90 -7.40
CA SER A 175 4.52 11.82 -8.33
C SER A 175 5.69 12.63 -7.76
N THR A 176 5.74 12.82 -6.43
CA THR A 176 6.76 13.63 -5.72
C THR A 176 7.51 12.87 -4.64
N SER A 177 7.28 11.56 -4.48
CA SER A 177 7.75 10.82 -3.32
C SER A 177 8.70 9.68 -3.64
N ILE A 178 9.54 9.37 -2.68
CA ILE A 178 10.29 8.11 -2.58
C ILE A 178 9.95 7.43 -1.25
N ASP A 179 9.88 6.12 -1.29
CA ASP A 179 9.56 5.25 -0.17
C ASP A 179 10.76 4.39 0.19
N ILE A 180 11.08 4.30 1.46
CA ILE A 180 12.13 3.44 1.99
C ILE A 180 11.47 2.35 2.83
N THR A 181 11.78 1.08 2.52
CA THR A 181 11.34 -0.11 3.26
C THR A 181 12.52 -1.02 3.54
N ARG A 182 12.33 -2.08 4.32
CA ARG A 182 13.33 -3.16 4.38
C ARG A 182 13.46 -3.85 3.04
N LEU A 183 14.64 -4.35 2.73
CA LEU A 183 14.86 -5.15 1.51
C LEU A 183 13.88 -6.34 1.44
N GLY A 184 13.32 -6.55 0.26
CA GLY A 184 12.39 -7.64 0.00
C GLY A 184 10.97 -7.43 0.54
N ILE A 185 10.67 -6.25 1.10
CA ILE A 185 9.32 -5.88 1.54
C ILE A 185 8.58 -5.18 0.41
N ASP A 186 7.67 -5.91 -0.21
CA ASP A 186 6.73 -5.43 -1.22
C ASP A 186 5.43 -6.25 -1.13
N LYS A 187 4.51 -6.05 -2.07
CA LYS A 187 3.23 -6.78 -2.04
C LYS A 187 3.40 -8.30 -2.18
N SER A 188 4.47 -8.78 -2.83
CA SER A 188 4.75 -10.22 -2.88
C SER A 188 5.09 -10.78 -1.50
N TYR A 189 5.88 -10.07 -0.72
CA TYR A 189 6.15 -10.41 0.68
C TYR A 189 4.84 -10.50 1.48
N GLY A 190 3.96 -9.49 1.32
CA GLY A 190 2.65 -9.51 1.98
C GLY A 190 1.82 -10.73 1.61
N ILE A 191 1.77 -11.10 0.34
CA ILE A 191 1.07 -12.31 -0.13
C ILE A 191 1.68 -13.58 0.48
N TYR A 192 3.01 -13.72 0.51
CA TYR A 192 3.66 -14.88 1.14
C TYR A 192 3.34 -14.98 2.63
N GLU A 193 3.41 -13.88 3.37
CA GLU A 193 3.05 -13.86 4.79
C GLU A 193 1.55 -14.13 5.01
N LEU A 194 0.69 -13.65 4.11
CA LEU A 194 -0.75 -13.96 4.14
C LEU A 194 -0.99 -15.47 3.96
N CYS A 195 -0.42 -16.09 2.93
CA CYS A 195 -0.49 -17.54 2.71
C CYS A 195 -0.02 -18.34 3.92
N LYS A 196 1.15 -17.99 4.45
CA LYS A 196 1.77 -18.65 5.61
C LYS A 196 0.89 -18.60 6.85
N ARG A 197 0.25 -17.46 7.12
CA ARG A 197 -0.55 -17.25 8.34
C ARG A 197 -1.99 -17.71 8.23
N THR A 198 -2.54 -17.71 7.03
CA THR A 198 -3.90 -18.21 6.79
C THR A 198 -3.93 -19.70 6.45
N HIS A 199 -2.78 -20.29 6.11
CA HIS A 199 -2.66 -21.65 5.56
C HIS A 199 -3.49 -21.85 4.29
N ILE A 200 -3.73 -20.76 3.52
CA ILE A 200 -4.38 -20.80 2.22
C ILE A 200 -3.29 -20.91 1.16
N SER A 201 -3.44 -21.88 0.28
CA SER A 201 -2.52 -22.08 -0.85
C SER A 201 -2.68 -20.94 -1.86
N PRO A 202 -1.57 -20.47 -2.50
CA PRO A 202 -1.63 -19.40 -3.50
C PRO A 202 -2.66 -19.62 -4.61
N ASP A 203 -2.83 -20.84 -5.11
CA ASP A 203 -3.82 -21.25 -6.12
C ASP A 203 -5.30 -21.09 -5.69
N SER A 204 -5.55 -20.78 -4.43
CA SER A 204 -6.87 -20.49 -3.87
C SER A 204 -7.05 -19.00 -3.55
N ILE A 205 -6.13 -18.14 -4.02
CA ILE A 205 -6.14 -16.70 -3.82
C ILE A 205 -6.25 -16.00 -5.16
N LEU A 206 -7.15 -15.02 -5.26
CA LEU A 206 -7.19 -14.06 -6.36
C LEU A 206 -6.67 -12.71 -5.86
N PHE A 207 -5.68 -12.15 -6.54
CA PHE A 207 -5.25 -10.77 -6.33
C PHE A 207 -5.90 -9.85 -7.38
N VAL A 208 -6.40 -8.70 -6.95
CA VAL A 208 -6.98 -7.66 -7.82
C VAL A 208 -6.23 -6.36 -7.61
N GLY A 209 -5.71 -5.77 -8.67
CA GLY A 209 -4.93 -4.53 -8.62
C GLY A 209 -4.93 -3.75 -9.93
N ASP A 210 -4.59 -2.46 -9.87
CA ASP A 210 -4.55 -1.54 -11.01
C ASP A 210 -3.14 -1.34 -11.59
N ARG A 211 -2.08 -1.72 -10.85
CA ARG A 211 -0.67 -1.48 -11.18
C ARG A 211 0.13 -2.78 -11.37
N LEU A 212 -0.41 -3.69 -12.19
CA LEU A 212 0.22 -4.98 -12.51
C LEU A 212 1.24 -4.91 -13.67
N GLU A 213 1.48 -3.75 -14.26
CA GLU A 213 2.52 -3.53 -15.28
C GLU A 213 3.93 -3.49 -14.68
N PRO A 214 5.00 -3.77 -15.45
CA PRO A 214 6.38 -3.65 -14.98
C PRO A 214 6.66 -2.27 -14.37
N GLY A 215 7.12 -2.26 -13.10
CA GLY A 215 7.34 -1.03 -12.33
C GLY A 215 6.13 -0.57 -11.52
N GLY A 216 4.97 -1.18 -11.66
CA GLY A 216 3.82 -1.00 -10.77
C GLY A 216 4.04 -1.65 -9.40
N ASN A 217 3.38 -1.14 -8.39
CA ASN A 217 3.50 -1.66 -7.02
C ASN A 217 2.81 -3.02 -6.81
N ASP A 218 1.93 -3.43 -7.74
CA ASP A 218 1.27 -4.74 -7.76
C ASP A 218 2.04 -5.78 -8.58
N PHE A 219 2.94 -5.34 -9.47
CA PHE A 219 3.70 -6.21 -10.34
C PHE A 219 4.42 -7.37 -9.61
N PRO A 220 5.02 -7.17 -8.42
CA PRO A 220 5.67 -8.27 -7.71
C PRO A 220 4.74 -9.43 -7.35
N VAL A 221 3.44 -9.21 -7.26
CA VAL A 221 2.46 -10.26 -6.93
C VAL A 221 2.39 -11.34 -8.00
N ILE A 222 2.63 -11.00 -9.27
CA ILE A 222 2.57 -11.94 -10.40
C ILE A 222 3.47 -13.16 -10.18
N GLY A 223 4.62 -12.98 -9.50
CA GLY A 223 5.57 -14.06 -9.21
C GLY A 223 5.22 -14.95 -8.01
N THR A 224 4.11 -14.70 -7.31
CA THR A 224 3.78 -15.40 -6.05
C THR A 224 3.00 -16.71 -6.23
N GLY A 225 2.51 -16.96 -7.43
CA GLY A 225 1.68 -18.13 -7.74
C GLY A 225 0.19 -17.98 -7.41
N VAL A 226 -0.26 -16.78 -7.03
CA VAL A 226 -1.69 -16.45 -6.92
C VAL A 226 -2.26 -16.12 -8.31
N ASP A 227 -3.55 -16.38 -8.51
CA ASP A 227 -4.25 -15.82 -9.66
C ASP A 227 -4.36 -14.30 -9.51
N PHE A 228 -4.34 -13.57 -10.63
CA PHE A 228 -4.46 -12.12 -10.58
C PHE A 228 -5.40 -11.59 -11.66
N GLN A 229 -6.06 -10.48 -11.34
CA GLN A 229 -6.94 -9.74 -12.23
C GLN A 229 -6.53 -8.26 -12.24
N HIS A 230 -6.19 -7.76 -13.41
CA HIS A 230 -5.99 -6.32 -13.62
C HIS A 230 -7.36 -5.63 -13.75
N VAL A 231 -7.47 -4.46 -13.11
CA VAL A 231 -8.62 -3.54 -13.22
C VAL A 231 -8.11 -2.13 -13.51
N PHE A 232 -8.92 -1.31 -14.15
CA PHE A 232 -8.56 0.08 -14.48
C PHE A 232 -9.25 1.11 -13.58
N SER A 233 -10.21 0.67 -12.77
CA SER A 233 -10.95 1.55 -11.86
C SER A 233 -11.68 0.78 -10.76
N PRO A 234 -12.10 1.49 -9.69
CA PRO A 234 -12.97 0.92 -8.67
C PRO A 234 -14.32 0.41 -9.20
N GLU A 235 -14.83 1.00 -10.29
CA GLU A 235 -16.08 0.56 -10.94
C GLU A 235 -15.93 -0.83 -11.55
N GLU A 236 -14.80 -1.11 -12.21
CA GLU A 236 -14.51 -2.45 -12.73
C GLU A 236 -14.35 -3.47 -11.60
N THR A 237 -13.69 -3.09 -10.51
CA THR A 237 -13.59 -3.94 -9.32
C THR A 237 -14.98 -4.25 -8.75
N LEU A 238 -15.88 -3.27 -8.71
CA LEU A 238 -17.25 -3.47 -8.25
C LEU A 238 -18.00 -4.47 -9.12
N VAL A 239 -17.83 -4.39 -10.45
CA VAL A 239 -18.42 -5.36 -11.38
C VAL A 239 -17.84 -6.76 -11.13
N LEU A 240 -16.52 -6.87 -10.98
CA LEU A 240 -15.85 -8.14 -10.68
C LEU A 240 -16.41 -8.76 -9.39
N ILE A 241 -16.51 -8.00 -8.29
CA ILE A 241 -17.04 -8.50 -7.02
C ILE A 241 -18.49 -8.99 -7.18
N ARG A 242 -19.33 -8.27 -7.93
CA ARG A 242 -20.73 -8.67 -8.19
C ARG A 242 -20.84 -9.98 -8.95
N ASN A 243 -19.88 -10.27 -9.84
CA ASN A 243 -19.83 -11.53 -10.58
C ASN A 243 -19.31 -12.71 -9.74
N LEU A 244 -18.67 -12.44 -8.61
CA LEU A 244 -18.15 -13.45 -7.67
C LEU A 244 -19.17 -13.79 -6.55
N LEU A 245 -20.23 -12.97 -6.37
CA LEU A 245 -21.30 -13.16 -5.40
C LEU A 245 -22.41 -14.04 -5.95
#